data_e12913ad496657956afd4acb6de87d70
#
_entry.id   e12913ad496657956afd4acb6de87d70
#
_cell.length_a   1.000
_cell.length_b   1.000
_cell.length_c   1.000
_cell.angle_alpha   90.00
_cell.angle_beta   90.00
_cell.angle_gamma   90.00
#
_symmetry.space_group_name_H-M   'P 1'
#
loop_
_entity.id
_entity.type
_entity.pdbx_description
1 polymer ?
#
loop_
_entity_poly.entity_id
_entity_poly.type
_entity_poly.pdbx_seq_one_letter_code
_entity_poly.pdbx_strand_id
1 'polypeptide(L)'
;MPWLETLRRWLAEKAGRPDVATLKQYVDILPQYLVRRFISADQHAVVVAGRVPDVDASKIRPIVAALDRALASVPAQHPGYATSVTSLSAIAARNSAAMIEKLNRGLTVEVVFVAAFIGLAFRSFLVMCASVLPAIFPIVVSGSLLWALGDGLQFASVIALTVSIGLGLSATIHFLNRMRQEEKPGDSAAISVQRATILVGPALILTSVVLSCGLVVTVFSNLPSLRLFGWLIGIGGSLTTPPLPHHRTYGSVYGGSTD
;
A
#
# COMPACT_ATOMS: atom_id res chain seq x y z
N MET A 1 3.82 3.61 -29.19
CA MET A 1 4.80 4.40 -29.98
C MET A 1 4.23 4.54 -31.39
N PRO A 2 3.79 5.73 -31.78
CA PRO A 2 3.15 5.93 -33.10
C PRO A 2 4.09 5.62 -34.28
N TRP A 3 5.40 5.78 -34.09
CA TRP A 3 6.37 5.55 -35.15
C TRP A 3 6.52 4.07 -35.56
N LEU A 4 6.30 3.12 -34.66
CA LEU A 4 6.34 1.68 -34.99
C LEU A 4 5.16 1.27 -35.86
N GLU A 5 3.99 1.86 -35.61
CA GLU A 5 2.79 1.63 -36.40
C GLU A 5 2.90 2.34 -37.76
N THR A 6 3.52 3.51 -37.78
CA THR A 6 3.85 4.24 -38.99
C THR A 6 4.90 3.48 -39.80
N LEU A 7 5.93 2.93 -39.16
CA LEU A 7 6.95 2.10 -39.85
C LEU A 7 6.33 0.81 -40.40
N ARG A 8 5.46 0.16 -39.65
CA ARG A 8 4.73 -1.04 -40.10
C ARG A 8 3.82 -0.75 -41.28
N ARG A 9 3.05 0.36 -41.24
CA ARG A 9 2.21 0.81 -42.37
C ARG A 9 3.06 1.15 -43.56
N TRP A 10 4.15 1.89 -43.36
CA TRP A 10 5.07 2.26 -44.43
C TRP A 10 5.74 1.03 -45.08
N LEU A 11 6.17 0.05 -44.26
CA LEU A 11 6.71 -1.21 -44.78
C LEU A 11 5.65 -2.04 -45.51
N ALA A 12 4.42 -2.09 -44.99
CA ALA A 12 3.32 -2.80 -45.66
C ALA A 12 2.90 -2.12 -46.99
N GLU A 13 2.97 -0.80 -47.04
CA GLU A 13 2.58 0.00 -48.23
C GLU A 13 3.65 0.00 -49.31
N LYS A 14 4.93 0.04 -48.94
CA LYS A 14 6.07 0.13 -49.89
C LYS A 14 6.65 -1.21 -50.34
N ALA A 15 6.63 -2.22 -49.47
CA ALA A 15 7.32 -3.48 -49.72
C ALA A 15 6.39 -4.70 -49.90
N GLY A 16 5.07 -4.51 -49.83
CA GLY A 16 4.15 -5.63 -49.77
C GLY A 16 4.36 -6.42 -48.47
N ARG A 17 4.08 -7.73 -48.42
CA ARG A 17 4.55 -8.58 -47.32
C ARG A 17 6.06 -8.73 -47.46
N PRO A 18 6.88 -8.11 -46.58
CA PRO A 18 8.32 -8.21 -46.74
C PRO A 18 8.72 -9.68 -46.60
N ASP A 19 9.42 -10.18 -47.62
CA ASP A 19 10.02 -11.50 -47.57
C ASP A 19 11.01 -11.56 -46.39
N VAL A 20 11.17 -12.75 -45.80
CA VAL A 20 12.06 -13.00 -44.67
C VAL A 20 13.50 -12.52 -44.95
N ALA A 21 13.95 -12.65 -46.20
CA ALA A 21 15.24 -12.16 -46.65
C ALA A 21 15.38 -10.63 -46.54
N THR A 22 14.36 -9.88 -46.93
CA THR A 22 14.31 -8.41 -46.85
C THR A 22 14.29 -7.95 -45.38
N LEU A 23 13.52 -8.63 -44.52
CA LEU A 23 13.52 -8.35 -43.06
C LEU A 23 14.89 -8.59 -42.43
N LYS A 24 15.58 -9.66 -42.81
CA LYS A 24 16.92 -9.96 -42.32
C LYS A 24 17.93 -8.88 -42.68
N GLN A 25 17.85 -8.40 -43.94
CA GLN A 25 18.70 -7.31 -44.44
C GLN A 25 18.47 -5.99 -43.66
N TYR A 26 17.22 -5.68 -43.26
CA TYR A 26 16.93 -4.52 -42.44
C TYR A 26 17.46 -4.68 -41.00
N VAL A 27 17.40 -5.88 -40.44
CA VAL A 27 17.95 -6.16 -39.08
C VAL A 27 19.49 -6.01 -39.12
N ASP A 28 20.16 -6.40 -40.19
CA ASP A 28 21.62 -6.31 -40.31
C ASP A 28 22.12 -4.85 -40.46
N ILE A 29 21.28 -3.94 -40.99
CA ILE A 29 21.59 -2.50 -41.08
C ILE A 29 21.38 -1.76 -39.77
N LEU A 30 20.55 -2.30 -38.85
CA LEU A 30 20.28 -1.67 -37.57
C LEU A 30 21.47 -1.77 -36.62
N PRO A 31 21.76 -0.71 -35.83
CA PRO A 31 22.79 -0.78 -34.80
C PRO A 31 22.56 -1.95 -33.84
N GLN A 32 23.58 -2.73 -33.55
CA GLN A 32 23.52 -3.95 -32.74
C GLN A 32 22.87 -3.72 -31.36
N TYR A 33 23.05 -2.53 -30.74
CA TYR A 33 22.44 -2.21 -29.45
C TYR A 33 20.90 -2.07 -29.52
N LEU A 34 20.35 -1.72 -30.69
CA LEU A 34 18.89 -1.69 -30.92
C LEU A 34 18.36 -3.09 -31.17
N VAL A 35 19.07 -3.90 -31.97
CA VAL A 35 18.68 -5.28 -32.27
C VAL A 35 18.64 -6.11 -31.00
N ARG A 36 19.67 -6.04 -30.16
CA ARG A 36 19.77 -6.77 -28.89
C ARG A 36 18.71 -6.41 -27.85
N ARG A 37 18.00 -5.33 -28.07
CA ARG A 37 16.86 -4.94 -27.22
C ARG A 37 15.61 -5.77 -27.47
N PHE A 38 15.49 -6.33 -28.67
CA PHE A 38 14.30 -7.05 -29.11
C PHE A 38 14.61 -8.49 -29.51
N ILE A 39 15.84 -8.79 -29.92
CA ILE A 39 16.27 -10.11 -30.37
C ILE A 39 17.45 -10.54 -29.50
N SER A 40 17.37 -11.77 -28.95
CA SER A 40 18.47 -12.35 -28.17
C SER A 40 19.72 -12.56 -29.07
N ALA A 41 20.90 -12.63 -28.45
CA ALA A 41 22.16 -12.77 -29.17
C ALA A 41 22.26 -14.08 -29.98
N ASP A 42 21.60 -15.13 -29.51
CA ASP A 42 21.45 -16.44 -30.15
C ASP A 42 20.32 -16.53 -31.17
N GLN A 43 19.58 -15.43 -31.37
CA GLN A 43 18.41 -15.32 -32.26
C GLN A 43 17.27 -16.32 -31.94
N HIS A 44 17.25 -16.92 -30.76
CA HIS A 44 16.23 -17.90 -30.37
C HIS A 44 15.06 -17.26 -29.63
N ALA A 45 15.17 -16.00 -29.21
CA ALA A 45 14.11 -15.29 -28.51
C ALA A 45 13.90 -13.89 -29.09
N VAL A 46 12.63 -13.50 -29.20
CA VAL A 46 12.19 -12.16 -29.64
C VAL A 46 11.27 -11.58 -28.60
N VAL A 47 11.50 -10.30 -28.25
CA VAL A 47 10.66 -9.54 -27.33
C VAL A 47 9.76 -8.58 -28.10
N VAL A 48 8.45 -8.73 -27.94
CA VAL A 48 7.47 -7.76 -28.42
C VAL A 48 7.08 -6.88 -27.23
N ALA A 49 7.43 -5.60 -27.30
CA ALA A 49 7.14 -4.66 -26.23
C ALA A 49 5.80 -3.96 -26.46
N GLY A 50 4.89 -4.10 -25.50
CA GLY A 50 3.63 -3.36 -25.43
C GLY A 50 3.64 -2.35 -24.28
N ARG A 51 2.89 -1.27 -24.38
CA ARG A 51 2.63 -0.34 -23.28
C ARG A 51 1.25 -0.58 -22.69
N VAL A 52 1.19 -0.71 -21.40
CA VAL A 52 -0.05 -0.78 -20.61
C VAL A 52 -0.13 0.51 -19.79
N PRO A 53 -1.32 1.12 -19.63
CA PRO A 53 -1.49 2.26 -18.72
C PRO A 53 -1.06 1.89 -17.30
N ASP A 54 -0.52 2.87 -16.58
CA ASP A 54 -0.17 2.70 -15.17
C ASP A 54 -1.46 2.71 -14.34
N VAL A 55 -2.02 1.53 -14.17
CA VAL A 55 -3.24 1.29 -13.39
C VAL A 55 -2.99 0.14 -12.41
N ASP A 56 -3.86 0.01 -11.44
CA ASP A 56 -3.79 -1.05 -10.45
C ASP A 56 -3.67 -2.47 -11.06
N ALA A 57 -2.96 -3.35 -10.36
CA ALA A 57 -2.73 -4.73 -10.76
C ALA A 57 -4.03 -5.51 -11.00
N SER A 58 -5.11 -5.18 -10.29
CA SER A 58 -6.43 -5.77 -10.48
C SER A 58 -7.02 -5.46 -11.86
N LYS A 59 -6.78 -4.24 -12.37
CA LYS A 59 -7.23 -3.79 -13.69
C LYS A 59 -6.34 -4.31 -14.83
N ILE A 60 -5.06 -4.60 -14.54
CA ILE A 60 -4.11 -5.20 -15.50
C ILE A 60 -4.36 -6.71 -15.66
N ARG A 61 -4.78 -7.39 -14.61
CA ARG A 61 -5.01 -8.85 -14.63
C ARG A 61 -5.88 -9.36 -15.79
N PRO A 62 -7.07 -8.78 -16.08
CA PRO A 62 -7.87 -9.23 -17.22
C PRO A 62 -7.18 -8.99 -18.56
N ILE A 63 -6.37 -7.93 -18.70
CA ILE A 63 -5.60 -7.64 -19.91
C ILE A 63 -4.52 -8.69 -20.11
N VAL A 64 -3.77 -9.02 -19.07
CA VAL A 64 -2.74 -10.08 -19.11
C VAL A 64 -3.37 -11.43 -19.44
N ALA A 65 -4.51 -11.78 -18.83
CA ALA A 65 -5.23 -13.01 -19.11
C ALA A 65 -5.78 -13.08 -20.55
N ALA A 66 -6.22 -11.97 -21.11
CA ALA A 66 -6.64 -11.88 -22.52
C ALA A 66 -5.45 -12.07 -23.46
N LEU A 67 -4.30 -11.46 -23.13
CA LEU A 67 -3.06 -11.58 -23.89
C LEU A 67 -2.52 -13.02 -23.85
N ASP A 68 -2.50 -13.65 -22.68
CA ASP A 68 -2.10 -15.07 -22.51
C ASP A 68 -2.97 -16.00 -23.39
N ARG A 69 -4.31 -15.76 -23.40
CA ARG A 69 -5.23 -16.53 -24.25
C ARG A 69 -4.99 -16.31 -25.75
N ALA A 70 -4.76 -15.07 -26.15
CA ALA A 70 -4.47 -14.75 -27.55
C ALA A 70 -3.15 -15.38 -28.02
N LEU A 71 -2.14 -15.37 -27.16
CA LEU A 71 -0.83 -15.96 -27.47
C LEU A 71 -0.80 -17.48 -27.39
N ALA A 72 -1.74 -18.11 -26.69
CA ALA A 72 -1.84 -19.57 -26.61
C ALA A 72 -2.05 -20.25 -27.99
N SER A 73 -2.58 -19.53 -28.98
CA SER A 73 -2.74 -20.02 -30.34
C SER A 73 -1.41 -20.15 -31.10
N VAL A 74 -0.38 -19.41 -30.70
CA VAL A 74 0.92 -19.38 -31.42
C VAL A 74 1.66 -20.73 -31.31
N PRO A 75 1.86 -21.32 -30.13
CA PRO A 75 2.47 -22.66 -30.02
C PRO A 75 1.64 -23.75 -30.69
N ALA A 76 0.30 -23.59 -30.75
CA ALA A 76 -0.58 -24.54 -31.42
C ALA A 76 -0.44 -24.52 -32.94
N GLN A 77 -0.21 -23.33 -33.52
CA GLN A 77 -0.01 -23.18 -34.97
C GLN A 77 1.44 -23.35 -35.42
N HIS A 78 2.38 -23.11 -34.52
CA HIS A 78 3.82 -23.16 -34.78
C HIS A 78 4.53 -23.99 -33.71
N PRO A 79 4.55 -25.34 -33.85
CA PRO A 79 5.25 -26.22 -32.91
C PRO A 79 6.75 -25.84 -32.89
N GLY A 80 7.29 -25.55 -31.71
CA GLY A 80 8.66 -25.11 -31.54
C GLY A 80 8.79 -23.67 -31.04
N TYR A 81 7.71 -22.90 -31.02
CA TYR A 81 7.68 -21.58 -30.41
C TYR A 81 6.99 -21.63 -29.03
N ALA A 82 7.64 -21.08 -28.04
CA ALA A 82 7.04 -20.84 -26.72
C ALA A 82 6.76 -19.33 -26.58
N THR A 83 5.57 -18.98 -26.10
CA THR A 83 5.20 -17.59 -25.86
C THR A 83 4.96 -17.38 -24.37
N SER A 84 5.42 -16.24 -23.85
CA SER A 84 5.12 -15.84 -22.48
C SER A 84 4.96 -14.33 -22.38
N VAL A 85 3.95 -13.90 -21.62
CA VAL A 85 3.80 -12.47 -21.27
C VAL A 85 4.60 -12.24 -19.99
N THR A 86 5.60 -11.38 -20.07
CA THR A 86 6.43 -11.03 -18.90
C THR A 86 6.61 -9.52 -18.82
N SER A 87 6.47 -9.00 -17.63
CA SER A 87 6.81 -7.63 -17.23
C SER A 87 6.62 -7.54 -15.72
N LEU A 88 7.16 -6.51 -15.09
CA LEU A 88 6.92 -6.28 -13.66
C LEU A 88 5.42 -6.17 -13.37
N SER A 89 4.67 -5.45 -14.21
CA SER A 89 3.22 -5.30 -14.07
C SER A 89 2.46 -6.61 -14.28
N ALA A 90 2.87 -7.45 -15.23
CA ALA A 90 2.24 -8.75 -15.47
C ALA A 90 2.50 -9.73 -14.31
N ILE A 91 3.72 -9.76 -13.78
CA ILE A 91 4.09 -10.58 -12.62
C ILE A 91 3.32 -10.10 -11.38
N ALA A 92 3.27 -8.79 -11.16
CA ALA A 92 2.49 -8.20 -10.08
C ALA A 92 0.99 -8.54 -10.19
N ALA A 93 0.42 -8.43 -11.40
CA ALA A 93 -0.99 -8.75 -11.65
C ALA A 93 -1.33 -10.24 -11.41
N ARG A 94 -0.44 -11.16 -11.81
CA ARG A 94 -0.62 -12.60 -11.57
C ARG A 94 -0.50 -12.97 -10.10
N ASN A 95 0.43 -12.35 -9.38
CA ASN A 95 0.74 -12.67 -8.00
C ASN A 95 0.02 -11.77 -6.98
N SER A 96 -0.70 -10.74 -7.42
CA SER A 96 -1.31 -9.74 -6.53
C SER A 96 -2.24 -10.36 -5.49
N ALA A 97 -3.11 -11.29 -5.89
CA ALA A 97 -4.03 -11.93 -4.95
C ALA A 97 -3.30 -12.75 -3.87
N ALA A 98 -2.32 -13.56 -4.26
CA ALA A 98 -1.53 -14.35 -3.31
C ALA A 98 -0.66 -13.46 -2.41
N MET A 99 -0.16 -12.36 -2.95
CA MET A 99 0.67 -11.40 -2.21
C MET A 99 -0.17 -10.62 -1.20
N ILE A 100 -1.36 -10.16 -1.59
CA ILE A 100 -2.32 -9.49 -0.69
C ILE A 100 -2.78 -10.44 0.41
N GLU A 101 -3.05 -11.71 0.09
CA GLU A 101 -3.42 -12.71 1.09
C GLU A 101 -2.30 -12.96 2.11
N LYS A 102 -1.05 -13.10 1.64
CA LYS A 102 0.11 -13.25 2.55
C LYS A 102 0.30 -12.03 3.45
N LEU A 103 0.13 -10.82 2.91
CA LEU A 103 0.22 -9.59 3.68
C LEU A 103 -0.92 -9.46 4.69
N ASN A 104 -2.15 -9.80 4.32
CA ASN A 104 -3.28 -9.81 5.25
C ASN A 104 -3.09 -10.81 6.39
N ARG A 105 -2.58 -12.01 6.08
CA ARG A 105 -2.21 -12.97 7.12
C ARG A 105 -1.12 -12.43 8.04
N GLY A 106 -0.11 -11.74 7.48
CA GLY A 106 0.93 -11.07 8.24
C GLY A 106 0.38 -10.02 9.20
N LEU A 107 -0.53 -9.15 8.71
CA LEU A 107 -1.23 -8.15 9.53
C LEU A 107 -2.02 -8.79 10.69
N THR A 108 -2.73 -9.88 10.41
CA THR A 108 -3.50 -10.57 11.46
C THR A 108 -2.57 -11.13 12.54
N VAL A 109 -1.46 -11.76 12.13
CA VAL A 109 -0.45 -12.28 13.08
C VAL A 109 0.20 -11.13 13.88
N GLU A 110 0.51 -10.02 13.22
CA GLU A 110 1.07 -8.81 13.86
C GLU A 110 0.13 -8.29 14.95
N VAL A 111 -1.14 -8.07 14.63
CA VAL A 111 -2.14 -7.56 15.59
C VAL A 111 -2.29 -8.51 16.79
N VAL A 112 -2.42 -9.80 16.52
CA VAL A 112 -2.56 -10.82 17.60
C VAL A 112 -1.29 -10.87 18.46
N PHE A 113 -0.12 -10.89 17.84
CA PHE A 113 1.15 -10.95 18.56
C PHE A 113 1.36 -9.73 19.44
N VAL A 114 1.14 -8.53 18.91
CA VAL A 114 1.31 -7.29 19.66
C VAL A 114 0.28 -7.16 20.77
N ALA A 115 -0.99 -7.52 20.51
CA ALA A 115 -2.02 -7.53 21.55
C ALA A 115 -1.68 -8.50 22.69
N ALA A 116 -1.21 -9.71 22.35
CA ALA A 116 -0.77 -10.68 23.35
C ALA A 116 0.43 -10.18 24.16
N PHE A 117 1.41 -9.54 23.49
CA PHE A 117 2.56 -8.95 24.15
C PHE A 117 2.16 -7.82 25.10
N ILE A 118 1.25 -6.93 24.69
CA ILE A 118 0.72 -5.87 25.56
C ILE A 118 -0.02 -6.49 26.74
N GLY A 119 -0.89 -7.48 26.51
CA GLY A 119 -1.62 -8.19 27.57
C GLY A 119 -0.69 -8.83 28.60
N LEU A 120 0.39 -9.45 28.14
CA LEU A 120 1.41 -10.05 28.99
C LEU A 120 2.19 -8.99 29.79
N ALA A 121 2.62 -7.91 29.15
CA ALA A 121 3.36 -6.81 29.77
C ALA A 121 2.54 -6.13 30.86
N PHE A 122 1.25 -5.93 30.62
CA PHE A 122 0.32 -5.33 31.57
C PHE A 122 -0.35 -6.36 32.52
N ARG A 123 -0.12 -7.65 32.32
CA ARG A 123 -0.75 -8.76 33.08
C ARG A 123 -2.27 -8.63 33.16
N SER A 124 -2.91 -8.18 32.11
CA SER A 124 -4.35 -7.92 32.07
C SER A 124 -4.94 -8.34 30.73
N PHE A 125 -5.86 -9.29 30.78
CA PHE A 125 -6.62 -9.73 29.59
C PHE A 125 -7.49 -8.61 29.02
N LEU A 126 -8.04 -7.76 29.87
CA LEU A 126 -8.86 -6.63 29.46
C LEU A 126 -8.04 -5.62 28.64
N VAL A 127 -6.81 -5.32 29.06
CA VAL A 127 -5.88 -4.45 28.32
C VAL A 127 -5.49 -5.07 26.98
N MET A 128 -5.28 -6.39 26.94
CA MET A 128 -5.04 -7.13 25.70
C MET A 128 -6.20 -6.93 24.71
N CYS A 129 -7.44 -7.16 25.13
CA CYS A 129 -8.61 -6.98 24.28
C CYS A 129 -8.81 -5.50 23.87
N ALA A 130 -8.59 -4.56 24.78
CA ALA A 130 -8.70 -3.14 24.52
C ALA A 130 -7.67 -2.64 23.49
N SER A 131 -6.47 -3.21 23.47
CA SER A 131 -5.41 -2.84 22.53
C SER A 131 -5.69 -3.28 21.09
N VAL A 132 -6.59 -4.24 20.88
CA VAL A 132 -7.04 -4.66 19.54
C VAL A 132 -7.89 -3.60 18.87
N LEU A 133 -8.65 -2.82 19.63
CA LEU A 133 -9.57 -1.80 19.09
C LEU A 133 -8.83 -0.72 18.26
N PRO A 134 -7.75 -0.09 18.75
CA PRO A 134 -6.96 0.85 17.96
C PRO A 134 -6.30 0.22 16.71
N ALA A 135 -6.02 -1.09 16.75
CA ALA A 135 -5.44 -1.79 15.60
C ALA A 135 -6.49 -2.09 14.51
N ILE A 136 -7.72 -2.41 14.88
CA ILE A 136 -8.81 -2.67 13.94
C ILE A 136 -9.29 -1.38 13.28
N PHE A 137 -9.28 -0.27 13.97
CA PHE A 137 -9.82 1.00 13.50
C PHE A 137 -9.23 1.47 12.15
N PRO A 138 -7.90 1.52 11.95
CA PRO A 138 -7.30 1.85 10.65
C PRO A 138 -7.75 0.90 9.53
N ILE A 139 -7.92 -0.40 9.84
CA ILE A 139 -8.35 -1.41 8.86
C ILE A 139 -9.76 -1.10 8.38
N VAL A 140 -10.69 -0.82 9.31
CA VAL A 140 -12.09 -0.52 8.98
C VAL A 140 -12.18 0.80 8.20
N VAL A 141 -11.50 1.85 8.65
CA VAL A 141 -11.53 3.15 7.97
C VAL A 141 -10.94 3.07 6.57
N SER A 142 -9.77 2.46 6.43
CA SER A 142 -9.11 2.31 5.11
C SER A 142 -9.89 1.39 4.19
N GLY A 143 -10.45 0.30 4.72
CA GLY A 143 -11.30 -0.61 3.95
C GLY A 143 -12.57 0.07 3.45
N SER A 144 -13.24 0.84 4.31
CA SER A 144 -14.43 1.62 3.95
C SER A 144 -14.12 2.68 2.89
N LEU A 145 -12.96 3.35 3.02
CA LEU A 145 -12.53 4.36 2.05
C LEU A 145 -12.22 3.72 0.68
N LEU A 146 -11.49 2.62 0.65
CA LEU A 146 -11.19 1.89 -0.58
C LEU A 146 -12.46 1.41 -1.27
N TRP A 147 -13.41 0.89 -0.50
CA TRP A 147 -14.71 0.48 -1.02
C TRP A 147 -15.49 1.66 -1.62
N ALA A 148 -15.50 2.81 -0.95
CA ALA A 148 -16.18 4.03 -1.42
C ALA A 148 -15.55 4.60 -2.69
N LEU A 149 -14.22 4.46 -2.86
CA LEU A 149 -13.48 4.87 -4.06
C LEU A 149 -13.62 3.87 -5.22
N GLY A 150 -14.20 2.69 -4.99
CA GLY A 150 -14.28 1.61 -5.98
C GLY A 150 -12.94 0.96 -6.28
N ASP A 151 -11.96 1.16 -5.42
CA ASP A 151 -10.63 0.54 -5.51
C ASP A 151 -10.54 -0.70 -4.64
N GLY A 152 -9.84 -1.72 -5.15
CA GLY A 152 -9.52 -2.93 -4.39
C GLY A 152 -8.32 -2.72 -3.46
N LEU A 153 -8.09 -3.72 -2.60
CA LEU A 153 -6.89 -3.76 -1.77
C LEU A 153 -5.65 -3.87 -2.69
N GLN A 154 -4.79 -2.87 -2.61
CA GLN A 154 -3.55 -2.78 -3.36
C GLN A 154 -2.35 -3.03 -2.44
N PHE A 155 -1.19 -3.33 -3.02
CA PHE A 155 0.05 -3.48 -2.27
C PHE A 155 0.37 -2.24 -1.41
N ALA A 156 0.20 -1.05 -1.99
CA ALA A 156 0.42 0.22 -1.29
C ALA A 156 -0.55 0.42 -0.12
N SER A 157 -1.82 0.00 -0.26
CA SER A 157 -2.81 0.09 0.83
C SER A 157 -2.46 -0.83 2.00
N VAL A 158 -1.95 -2.04 1.73
CA VAL A 158 -1.54 -2.96 2.80
C VAL A 158 -0.34 -2.43 3.56
N ILE A 159 0.65 -1.86 2.88
CA ILE A 159 1.80 -1.19 3.54
C ILE A 159 1.30 -0.01 4.39
N ALA A 160 0.38 0.81 3.86
CA ALA A 160 -0.21 1.92 4.60
C ALA A 160 -0.92 1.45 5.88
N LEU A 161 -1.66 0.33 5.79
CA LEU A 161 -2.31 -0.29 6.94
C LEU A 161 -1.30 -0.76 7.99
N THR A 162 -0.25 -1.47 7.59
CA THR A 162 0.82 -1.93 8.49
C THR A 162 1.43 -0.76 9.26
N VAL A 163 1.77 0.32 8.56
CA VAL A 163 2.32 1.54 9.19
C VAL A 163 1.32 2.18 10.13
N SER A 164 0.06 2.32 9.72
CA SER A 164 -1.00 2.93 10.56
C SER A 164 -1.27 2.12 11.83
N ILE A 165 -1.29 0.79 11.73
CA ILE A 165 -1.46 -0.11 12.88
C ILE A 165 -0.27 0.03 13.83
N GLY A 166 0.97 0.00 13.32
CA GLY A 166 2.17 0.15 14.14
C GLY A 166 2.20 1.47 14.91
N LEU A 167 1.81 2.58 14.26
CA LEU A 167 1.71 3.89 14.89
C LEU A 167 0.61 3.94 15.95
N GLY A 168 -0.57 3.41 15.66
CA GLY A 168 -1.69 3.34 16.61
C GLY A 168 -1.35 2.50 17.84
N LEU A 169 -0.68 1.37 17.65
CA LEU A 169 -0.22 0.51 18.75
C LEU A 169 0.86 1.20 19.58
N SER A 170 1.82 1.89 18.96
CA SER A 170 2.83 2.67 19.68
C SER A 170 2.18 3.75 20.56
N ALA A 171 1.24 4.51 20.02
CA ALA A 171 0.48 5.51 20.75
C ALA A 171 -0.29 4.87 21.92
N THR A 172 -0.90 3.71 21.71
CA THR A 172 -1.64 2.95 22.71
C THR A 172 -0.73 2.50 23.86
N ILE A 173 0.47 2.00 23.55
CA ILE A 173 1.44 1.57 24.57
C ILE A 173 1.87 2.76 25.43
N HIS A 174 2.18 3.90 24.81
CA HIS A 174 2.54 5.12 25.55
C HIS A 174 1.41 5.60 26.45
N PHE A 175 0.19 5.59 25.95
CA PHE A 175 -0.99 5.96 26.72
C PHE A 175 -1.24 5.02 27.91
N LEU A 176 -1.22 3.70 27.67
CA LEU A 176 -1.44 2.70 28.71
C LEU A 176 -0.34 2.73 29.81
N ASN A 177 0.91 2.91 29.38
CA ASN A 177 2.02 3.04 30.32
C ASN A 177 1.84 4.28 31.22
N ARG A 178 1.44 5.40 30.65
CA ARG A 178 1.17 6.61 31.43
C ARG A 178 -0.03 6.44 32.36
N MET A 179 -1.12 5.87 31.86
CA MET A 179 -2.31 5.58 32.66
C MET A 179 -1.93 4.76 33.92
N ARG A 180 -1.10 3.73 33.75
CA ARG A 180 -0.63 2.89 34.86
C ARG A 180 0.24 3.67 35.86
N GLN A 181 1.05 4.61 35.39
CA GLN A 181 1.87 5.47 36.25
C GLN A 181 1.01 6.45 37.08
N GLU A 182 -0.16 6.82 36.58
CA GLU A 182 -1.10 7.74 37.24
C GLU A 182 -2.11 7.00 38.16
N GLU A 183 -2.11 5.67 38.17
CA GLU A 183 -2.92 4.88 39.12
C GLU A 183 -2.44 5.12 40.54
N LYS A 184 -3.34 5.68 41.39
CA LYS A 184 -3.10 5.86 42.80
C LYS A 184 -4.06 4.99 43.62
N PRO A 185 -3.65 4.49 44.79
CA PRO A 185 -4.56 3.76 45.65
C PRO A 185 -5.77 4.61 46.06
N GLY A 186 -6.97 4.09 45.77
CA GLY A 186 -8.25 4.77 46.05
C GLY A 186 -8.81 5.59 44.90
N ASP A 187 -8.07 5.82 43.80
CA ASP A 187 -8.59 6.49 42.61
C ASP A 187 -9.43 5.52 41.76
N SER A 188 -10.47 6.05 41.11
CA SER A 188 -11.17 5.30 40.06
C SER A 188 -10.34 5.23 38.78
N ALA A 189 -10.51 4.17 37.99
CA ALA A 189 -9.84 4.04 36.68
C ALA A 189 -10.11 5.24 35.74
N ALA A 190 -11.28 5.88 35.86
CA ALA A 190 -11.62 7.06 35.10
C ALA A 190 -10.70 8.25 35.37
N ILE A 191 -10.27 8.44 36.64
CA ILE A 191 -9.36 9.51 37.04
C ILE A 191 -7.97 9.28 36.46
N SER A 192 -7.48 8.06 36.49
CA SER A 192 -6.17 7.68 35.89
C SER A 192 -6.15 7.89 34.39
N VAL A 193 -7.24 7.50 33.69
CA VAL A 193 -7.43 7.75 32.25
C VAL A 193 -7.43 9.25 31.93
N GLN A 194 -8.16 10.05 32.73
CA GLN A 194 -8.24 11.50 32.53
C GLN A 194 -6.87 12.17 32.70
N ARG A 195 -6.11 11.80 33.75
CA ARG A 195 -4.75 12.33 33.96
C ARG A 195 -3.82 11.93 32.82
N ALA A 196 -3.82 10.66 32.43
CA ALA A 196 -3.02 10.19 31.30
C ALA A 196 -3.35 10.95 30.01
N THR A 197 -4.64 11.17 29.73
CA THR A 197 -5.10 11.91 28.54
C THR A 197 -4.58 13.35 28.53
N ILE A 198 -4.63 14.04 29.68
CA ILE A 198 -4.14 15.43 29.77
C ILE A 198 -2.62 15.49 29.58
N LEU A 199 -1.89 14.51 30.11
CA LEU A 199 -0.42 14.54 30.08
C LEU A 199 0.18 14.07 28.75
N VAL A 200 -0.37 13.01 28.15
CA VAL A 200 0.18 12.40 26.91
C VAL A 200 -0.59 12.82 25.66
N GLY A 201 -1.86 13.17 25.81
CA GLY A 201 -2.74 13.53 24.70
C GLY A 201 -2.17 14.60 23.76
N PRO A 202 -1.69 15.75 24.28
CA PRO A 202 -1.11 16.80 23.44
C PRO A 202 0.10 16.31 22.62
N ALA A 203 0.97 15.49 23.21
CA ALA A 203 2.12 14.92 22.53
C ALA A 203 1.71 13.94 21.42
N LEU A 204 0.70 13.09 21.67
CA LEU A 204 0.18 12.16 20.68
C LEU A 204 -0.50 12.90 19.50
N ILE A 205 -1.24 13.97 19.79
CA ILE A 205 -1.85 14.80 18.74
C ILE A 205 -0.76 15.46 17.90
N LEU A 206 0.24 16.07 18.54
CA LEU A 206 1.32 16.74 17.84
C LEU A 206 2.08 15.76 16.92
N THR A 207 2.43 14.58 17.42
CA THR A 207 3.10 13.55 16.60
C THR A 207 2.22 13.09 15.43
N SER A 208 0.92 12.92 15.64
CA SER A 208 -0.02 12.54 14.58
C SER A 208 -0.15 13.65 13.52
N VAL A 209 -0.20 14.91 13.92
CA VAL A 209 -0.25 16.05 13.00
C VAL A 209 1.03 16.14 12.18
N VAL A 210 2.21 16.08 12.83
CA VAL A 210 3.51 16.13 12.13
C VAL A 210 3.64 14.99 11.14
N LEU A 211 3.26 13.79 11.52
CA LEU A 211 3.31 12.62 10.66
C LEU A 211 2.33 12.74 9.49
N SER A 212 1.10 13.17 9.75
CA SER A 212 0.09 13.38 8.70
C SER A 212 0.54 14.45 7.72
N CYS A 213 1.11 15.57 8.19
CA CYS A 213 1.67 16.60 7.32
C CYS A 213 2.83 16.07 6.46
N GLY A 214 3.74 15.26 7.04
CA GLY A 214 4.82 14.64 6.30
C GLY A 214 4.34 13.70 5.20
N LEU A 215 3.28 12.95 5.47
CA LEU A 215 2.73 11.96 4.54
C LEU A 215 1.77 12.58 3.50
N VAL A 216 1.12 13.71 3.82
CA VAL A 216 0.29 14.46 2.86
C VAL A 216 1.10 14.88 1.63
N VAL A 217 2.42 15.08 1.77
CA VAL A 217 3.31 15.38 0.62
C VAL A 217 3.23 14.27 -0.44
N THR A 218 3.02 13.01 -0.06
CA THR A 218 2.92 11.89 -1.01
C THR A 218 1.63 11.94 -1.85
N VAL A 219 0.61 12.68 -1.42
CA VAL A 219 -0.64 12.90 -2.18
C VAL A 219 -0.38 13.67 -3.47
N PHE A 220 0.64 14.53 -3.50
CA PHE A 220 1.03 15.30 -4.68
C PHE A 220 1.92 14.50 -5.65
N SER A 221 2.21 13.24 -5.35
CA SER A 221 2.99 12.38 -6.24
C SER A 221 2.23 12.08 -7.54
N ASN A 222 2.98 11.96 -8.64
CA ASN A 222 2.44 11.49 -9.92
C ASN A 222 2.20 9.97 -9.95
N LEU A 223 2.64 9.23 -8.93
CA LEU A 223 2.43 7.78 -8.81
C LEU A 223 1.11 7.50 -8.08
N PRO A 224 0.13 6.83 -8.73
CA PRO A 224 -1.19 6.55 -8.14
C PRO A 224 -1.09 5.81 -6.80
N SER A 225 -0.18 4.85 -6.68
CA SER A 225 0.04 4.07 -5.47
C SER A 225 0.54 4.92 -4.29
N LEU A 226 1.41 5.91 -4.54
CA LEU A 226 1.90 6.83 -3.51
C LEU A 226 0.82 7.82 -3.07
N ARG A 227 -0.02 8.28 -3.99
CA ARG A 227 -1.18 9.13 -3.66
C ARG A 227 -2.15 8.40 -2.75
N LEU A 228 -2.49 7.16 -3.10
CA LEU A 228 -3.37 6.33 -2.29
C LEU A 228 -2.78 6.08 -0.90
N PHE A 229 -1.49 5.78 -0.82
CA PHE A 229 -0.75 5.63 0.44
C PHE A 229 -0.87 6.87 1.32
N GLY A 230 -0.64 8.07 0.77
CA GLY A 230 -0.76 9.34 1.49
C GLY A 230 -2.17 9.60 2.01
N TRP A 231 -3.20 9.33 1.20
CA TRP A 231 -4.59 9.46 1.60
C TRP A 231 -4.97 8.51 2.74
N LEU A 232 -4.59 7.24 2.64
CA LEU A 232 -4.93 6.23 3.64
C LEU A 232 -4.30 6.51 5.00
N ILE A 233 -3.01 6.88 5.03
CA ILE A 233 -2.33 7.19 6.29
C ILE A 233 -2.75 8.57 6.82
N GLY A 234 -2.92 9.57 5.96
CA GLY A 234 -3.36 10.89 6.38
C GLY A 234 -4.72 10.86 7.10
N ILE A 235 -5.67 10.12 6.55
CA ILE A 235 -7.00 9.94 7.18
C ILE A 235 -6.91 8.97 8.37
N GLY A 236 -6.27 7.82 8.22
CA GLY A 236 -6.14 6.82 9.28
C GLY A 236 -5.39 7.35 10.49
N GLY A 237 -4.30 8.08 10.29
CA GLY A 237 -3.51 8.68 11.36
C GLY A 237 -4.21 9.80 12.13
N SER A 238 -5.00 10.63 11.43
CA SER A 238 -5.75 11.72 12.08
C SER A 238 -6.90 11.21 12.94
N LEU A 239 -7.50 10.09 12.58
CA LEU A 239 -8.65 9.52 13.29
C LEU A 239 -8.26 8.64 14.49
N THR A 240 -7.00 8.21 14.59
CA THR A 240 -6.51 7.43 15.74
C THR A 240 -6.19 8.29 16.95
N THR A 241 -6.23 9.63 16.84
CA THR A 241 -6.08 10.53 17.99
C THR A 241 -7.35 10.54 18.83
N PRO A 242 -7.28 10.25 20.12
CA PRO A 242 -8.45 10.32 20.99
C PRO A 242 -8.97 11.77 21.00
N PRO A 243 -10.31 11.98 20.96
CA PRO A 243 -10.88 13.31 21.07
C PRO A 243 -10.47 13.92 22.41
N LEU A 244 -9.92 15.12 22.38
CA LEU A 244 -9.62 15.87 23.59
C LEU A 244 -10.92 16.02 24.40
N PRO A 245 -10.93 15.67 25.70
CA PRO A 245 -12.06 15.98 26.54
C PRO A 245 -12.28 17.50 26.50
N HIS A 246 -13.48 17.92 26.16
CA HIS A 246 -13.87 19.33 26.21
C HIS A 246 -13.43 19.90 27.55
N HIS A 247 -12.58 20.90 27.52
CA HIS A 247 -12.26 21.73 28.68
C HIS A 247 -13.56 22.30 29.26
N ARG A 248 -14.19 21.56 30.18
CA ARG A 248 -14.98 22.26 31.20
C ARG A 248 -13.91 22.98 32.01
N THR A 249 -13.88 24.27 31.85
CA THR A 249 -13.14 25.23 32.67
C THR A 249 -13.24 24.82 34.14
N TYR A 250 -12.21 24.16 34.66
CA TYR A 250 -11.97 24.08 36.08
C TYR A 250 -11.47 25.47 36.49
N GLY A 251 -12.46 26.38 36.61
CA GLY A 251 -12.26 27.58 37.34
C GLY A 251 -11.97 27.21 38.78
N SER A 252 -10.87 27.72 39.29
CA SER A 252 -10.66 28.03 40.70
C SER A 252 -10.64 26.84 41.69
N VAL A 253 -9.51 26.17 41.82
CA VAL A 253 -9.13 25.46 43.06
C VAL A 253 -7.72 25.87 43.51
N TYR A 254 -7.22 27.00 43.12
CA TYR A 254 -6.08 27.66 43.74
C TYR A 254 -6.56 28.96 44.38
N GLY A 255 -7.50 28.83 45.34
CA GLY A 255 -7.77 29.88 46.30
C GLY A 255 -6.82 29.67 47.46
N GLY A 256 -5.83 30.53 47.56
CA GLY A 256 -4.89 30.53 48.67
C GLY A 256 -5.59 30.74 50.04
N SER A 257 -5.01 30.14 51.04
CA SER A 257 -5.08 30.69 52.40
C SER A 257 -3.66 31.14 52.76
N THR A 258 -3.46 32.42 52.61
CA THR A 258 -2.51 33.13 53.47
C THR A 258 -3.28 33.43 54.73
N ASP A 259 -2.91 32.80 55.85
CA ASP A 259 -2.83 33.34 57.19
C ASP A 259 -1.95 32.42 58.03
#